data_02d6be604cfbf5cec228e99bed2dee3a
#
_entry.id   02d6be604cfbf5cec228e99bed2dee3a
#
_cell.length_a   1.000
_cell.length_b   1.000
_cell.length_c   1.000
_cell.angle_alpha   90.00
_cell.angle_beta   90.00
_cell.angle_gamma   90.00
#
_symmetry.space_group_name_H-M   'P 1'
#
loop_
_entity.id
_entity.type
_entity.pdbx_description
1 polymer ?
#
loop_
_entity_poly.entity_id
_entity_poly.type
_entity_poly.pdbx_seq_one_letter_code
_entity_poly.pdbx_strand_id
1 'polypeptide(L)'
;GSEMCIRDSMAGVYSDMAVTGIGRMACGVEAAADLRLAYRWSLSLAASGGRYKYIRNPRVTVISDVDNSAVDTRAESHMGGCTLGAAPQLTACAELSYFGPRGWGFRASAGYAGLRYVEPVPLRRTARIARQGGITREMFDAFTHQERLGDAFTFDASLFKSFYFGRSRLTASLMLRNLLGDADTVYSGYESLRVRRIRSGDALYFAPHATRYTYAYPRSFYLTISYKF
;
A
#
# COMPACT_ATOMS: atom_id res chain seq x y z
N GLY A 1 -9.57 0.34 -19.50
CA GLY A 1 -8.44 -0.56 -19.55
C GLY A 1 -7.23 0.14 -18.94
N SER A 2 -6.58 -0.48 -17.99
CA SER A 2 -5.27 0.00 -17.50
C SER A 2 -4.21 -0.85 -18.17
N GLU A 3 -3.39 -0.22 -18.98
CA GLU A 3 -2.18 -0.81 -19.52
C GLU A 3 -1.09 -0.69 -18.46
N MET A 4 -0.45 -1.78 -18.14
CA MET A 4 0.68 -1.82 -17.23
C MET A 4 1.84 -2.44 -18.01
N CYS A 5 2.79 -1.60 -18.42
CA CYS A 5 4.03 -2.06 -19.02
C CYS A 5 4.86 -2.77 -17.94
N ILE A 6 5.01 -4.06 -18.07
CA ILE A 6 5.87 -4.86 -17.20
C ILE A 6 7.09 -5.25 -18.01
N ARG A 7 8.20 -4.58 -17.71
CA ARG A 7 9.52 -5.02 -18.13
C ARG A 7 9.91 -6.29 -17.37
N ASP A 8 9.40 -7.43 -17.80
CA ASP A 8 9.90 -8.70 -17.33
C ASP A 8 10.27 -9.59 -18.52
N SER A 9 11.49 -10.06 -18.53
CA SER A 9 11.98 -10.93 -19.57
C SER A 9 11.41 -12.34 -19.37
N MET A 10 10.22 -12.58 -19.86
CA MET A 10 9.82 -13.93 -20.20
C MET A 10 10.66 -14.32 -21.44
N ALA A 11 11.71 -15.08 -21.24
CA ALA A 11 12.68 -15.46 -22.27
C ALA A 11 13.57 -14.32 -22.87
N GLY A 12 13.83 -13.26 -22.11
CA GLY A 12 14.71 -12.16 -22.55
C GLY A 12 14.06 -11.10 -23.44
N VAL A 13 12.74 -11.16 -23.62
CA VAL A 13 11.99 -10.22 -24.45
C VAL A 13 11.16 -9.31 -23.54
N TYR A 14 11.16 -8.02 -23.82
CA TYR A 14 10.23 -7.07 -23.18
C TYR A 14 8.81 -7.36 -23.64
N SER A 15 7.85 -7.23 -22.76
CA SER A 15 6.46 -7.54 -23.05
C SER A 15 5.51 -6.56 -22.34
N ASP A 16 4.48 -6.15 -23.03
CA ASP A 16 3.37 -5.40 -22.48
C ASP A 16 2.28 -6.34 -21.98
N MET A 17 1.60 -5.93 -20.93
CA MET A 17 0.48 -6.67 -20.38
C MET A 17 -0.80 -5.82 -20.41
N ALA A 18 -1.78 -6.27 -21.14
CA ALA A 18 -3.12 -5.71 -21.11
C ALA A 18 -4.02 -6.55 -20.19
N VAL A 19 -4.68 -5.90 -19.24
CA VAL A 19 -5.61 -6.55 -18.31
C VAL A 19 -7.01 -6.01 -18.54
N THR A 20 -7.96 -6.90 -18.84
CA THR A 20 -9.35 -6.53 -19.14
C THR A 20 -10.34 -7.24 -18.22
N GLY A 21 -11.50 -6.62 -17.97
CA GLY A 21 -12.55 -7.23 -17.16
C GLY A 21 -12.28 -7.19 -15.65
N ILE A 22 -11.46 -6.26 -15.18
CA ILE A 22 -11.25 -6.05 -13.74
C ILE A 22 -12.57 -5.59 -13.10
N GLY A 23 -13.08 -6.36 -12.14
CA GLY A 23 -14.19 -5.99 -11.29
C GLY A 23 -13.70 -5.76 -9.87
N ARG A 24 -14.04 -4.61 -9.27
CA ARG A 24 -13.71 -4.27 -7.89
C ARG A 24 -14.98 -3.96 -7.12
N MET A 25 -14.99 -4.28 -5.85
CA MET A 25 -16.03 -3.92 -4.89
C MET A 25 -15.38 -3.16 -3.74
N ALA A 26 -15.98 -2.03 -3.38
CA ALA A 26 -15.64 -1.27 -2.19
C ALA A 26 -16.93 -1.04 -1.39
N CYS A 27 -16.94 -1.48 -0.14
CA CYS A 27 -18.05 -1.28 0.78
C CYS A 27 -17.47 -1.09 2.18
N GLY A 28 -17.92 -0.06 2.89
CA GLY A 28 -17.37 0.24 4.20
C GLY A 28 -18.22 1.26 4.98
N VAL A 29 -17.78 1.50 6.19
CA VAL A 29 -18.33 2.47 7.11
C VAL A 29 -17.20 3.36 7.61
N GLU A 30 -17.48 4.66 7.71
CA GLU A 30 -16.58 5.67 8.24
C GLU A 30 -17.28 6.41 9.36
N ALA A 31 -16.54 6.74 10.40
CA ALA A 31 -17.01 7.56 11.51
C ALA A 31 -15.93 8.55 11.92
N ALA A 32 -16.32 9.76 12.25
CA ALA A 32 -15.43 10.78 12.80
C ALA A 32 -16.14 11.56 13.90
N ALA A 33 -15.37 12.04 14.87
CA ALA A 33 -15.85 12.85 15.98
C ALA A 33 -14.78 13.86 16.39
N ASP A 34 -15.21 15.11 16.61
CA ASP A 34 -14.42 16.18 17.18
C ASP A 34 -14.96 16.52 18.56
N LEU A 35 -14.12 16.37 19.58
CA LEU A 35 -14.45 16.56 20.98
C LEU A 35 -13.65 17.75 21.56
N ARG A 36 -14.34 18.69 22.14
CA ARG A 36 -13.67 19.73 22.95
C ARG A 36 -13.54 19.21 24.38
N LEU A 37 -12.36 18.74 24.74
CA LEU A 37 -12.09 18.18 26.08
C LEU A 37 -12.02 19.27 27.16
N ALA A 38 -11.46 20.43 26.80
CA ALA A 38 -11.36 21.59 27.67
C ALA A 38 -11.22 22.88 26.85
N TYR A 39 -11.13 24.03 27.47
CA TYR A 39 -11.06 25.35 26.82
C TYR A 39 -10.01 25.43 25.70
N ARG A 40 -8.90 24.69 25.82
CA ARG A 40 -7.76 24.74 24.89
C ARG A 40 -7.36 23.38 24.30
N TRP A 41 -8.08 22.35 24.66
CA TRP A 41 -7.81 20.98 24.23
C TRP A 41 -8.93 20.47 23.35
N SER A 42 -8.57 19.92 22.22
CA SER A 42 -9.50 19.19 21.34
C SER A 42 -8.92 17.84 20.97
N LEU A 43 -9.81 16.87 20.83
CA LEU A 43 -9.51 15.51 20.38
C LEU A 43 -10.34 15.22 19.13
N SER A 44 -9.67 14.94 18.02
CA SER A 44 -10.31 14.47 16.80
C SER A 44 -10.05 12.98 16.67
N LEU A 45 -11.11 12.23 16.40
CA LEU A 45 -11.10 10.79 16.20
C LEU A 45 -11.68 10.48 14.83
N ALA A 46 -11.10 9.57 14.09
CA ALA A 46 -11.69 9.02 12.89
C ALA A 46 -11.34 7.54 12.75
N ALA A 47 -12.28 6.77 12.25
CA ALA A 47 -12.08 5.36 11.95
C ALA A 47 -12.85 4.99 10.68
N SER A 48 -12.29 4.09 9.89
CA SER A 48 -12.97 3.47 8.78
C SER A 48 -12.72 1.97 8.75
N GLY A 49 -13.76 1.22 8.38
CA GLY A 49 -13.67 -0.23 8.20
C GLY A 49 -14.45 -0.64 6.97
N GLY A 50 -13.86 -1.48 6.14
CA GLY A 50 -14.49 -1.86 4.90
C GLY A 50 -13.98 -3.17 4.32
N ARG A 51 -14.58 -3.53 3.19
CA ARG A 51 -14.14 -4.64 2.35
C ARG A 51 -13.88 -4.12 0.94
N TYR A 52 -12.61 -4.17 0.53
CA TYR A 52 -12.15 -3.76 -0.79
C TYR A 52 -11.58 -4.99 -1.49
N LYS A 53 -12.32 -5.55 -2.46
CA LYS A 53 -11.98 -6.84 -3.07
C LYS A 53 -12.10 -6.81 -4.59
N TYR A 54 -11.33 -7.68 -5.23
CA TYR A 54 -11.58 -8.09 -6.60
C TYR A 54 -12.74 -9.08 -6.63
N ILE A 55 -13.77 -8.79 -7.44
CA ILE A 55 -14.99 -9.62 -7.51
C ILE A 55 -15.08 -10.46 -8.78
N ARG A 56 -14.13 -10.30 -9.69
CA ARG A 56 -14.06 -11.04 -10.95
C ARG A 56 -12.64 -11.46 -11.26
N ASN A 57 -12.53 -12.51 -12.04
CA ASN A 57 -11.28 -12.93 -12.65
C ASN A 57 -11.05 -12.12 -13.93
N PRO A 58 -10.07 -11.23 -13.98
CA PRO A 58 -9.76 -10.49 -15.19
C PRO A 58 -9.09 -11.40 -16.23
N ARG A 59 -9.05 -10.92 -17.46
CA ARG A 59 -8.30 -11.56 -18.55
C ARG A 59 -7.02 -10.80 -18.82
N VAL A 60 -5.94 -11.54 -18.99
CA VAL A 60 -4.61 -11.03 -19.23
C VAL A 60 -4.19 -11.38 -20.64
N THR A 61 -3.72 -10.40 -21.39
CA THR A 61 -3.08 -10.58 -22.70
C THR A 61 -1.65 -10.07 -22.58
N VAL A 62 -0.69 -10.87 -22.99
CA VAL A 62 0.73 -10.49 -23.02
C VAL A 62 1.13 -10.31 -24.48
N ILE A 63 1.72 -9.16 -24.80
CA ILE A 63 2.12 -8.76 -26.14
C ILE A 63 3.63 -8.53 -26.11
N SER A 64 4.34 -9.08 -27.10
CA SER A 64 5.78 -8.86 -27.26
C SER A 64 6.06 -7.47 -27.81
N ASP A 65 6.97 -6.73 -27.18
CA ASP A 65 7.43 -5.41 -27.64
C ASP A 65 8.23 -5.47 -28.94
N VAL A 66 8.73 -6.65 -29.31
CA VAL A 66 9.63 -6.79 -30.44
C VAL A 66 8.87 -6.80 -31.77
N ASP A 67 7.74 -7.50 -31.79
CA ASP A 67 6.97 -7.76 -33.03
C ASP A 67 5.47 -7.53 -32.87
N ASN A 68 5.04 -7.02 -31.73
CA ASN A 68 3.63 -6.86 -31.37
C ASN A 68 2.81 -8.16 -31.44
N SER A 69 3.47 -9.31 -31.45
CA SER A 69 2.78 -10.60 -31.41
C SER A 69 2.19 -10.88 -30.04
N ALA A 70 1.01 -11.48 -29.99
CA ALA A 70 0.43 -11.92 -28.74
C ALA A 70 1.13 -13.19 -28.26
N VAL A 71 1.87 -13.10 -27.17
CA VAL A 71 2.57 -14.24 -26.51
C VAL A 71 1.56 -15.11 -25.78
N ASP A 72 0.51 -14.50 -25.21
CA ASP A 72 -0.63 -15.18 -24.61
C ASP A 72 -1.86 -14.29 -24.75
N THR A 73 -2.98 -14.89 -25.10
CA THR A 73 -4.22 -14.15 -25.36
C THR A 73 -5.29 -14.53 -24.34
N ARG A 74 -5.81 -13.52 -23.64
CA ARG A 74 -6.99 -13.62 -22.77
C ARG A 74 -6.92 -14.73 -21.73
N ALA A 75 -5.73 -15.01 -21.17
CA ALA A 75 -5.61 -15.94 -20.07
C ALA A 75 -6.40 -15.44 -18.86
N GLU A 76 -7.23 -16.28 -18.28
CA GLU A 76 -7.96 -15.94 -17.06
C GLU A 76 -7.01 -15.86 -15.87
N SER A 77 -7.13 -14.79 -15.08
CA SER A 77 -6.36 -14.58 -13.86
C SER A 77 -7.23 -14.79 -12.62
N HIS A 78 -6.82 -15.68 -11.74
CA HIS A 78 -7.53 -16.02 -10.50
C HIS A 78 -7.37 -14.92 -9.43
N MET A 79 -7.96 -13.76 -9.68
CA MET A 79 -7.97 -12.62 -8.76
C MET A 79 -9.27 -12.47 -7.97
N GLY A 80 -10.34 -13.12 -8.42
CA GLY A 80 -11.63 -13.07 -7.72
C GLY A 80 -11.50 -13.52 -6.27
N GLY A 81 -11.98 -12.67 -5.34
CA GLY A 81 -11.85 -12.89 -3.90
C GLY A 81 -10.61 -12.29 -3.25
N CYS A 82 -9.57 -11.92 -4.01
CA CYS A 82 -8.41 -11.22 -3.46
C CYS A 82 -8.81 -9.84 -2.92
N THR A 83 -8.11 -9.43 -1.87
CA THR A 83 -8.25 -8.10 -1.27
C THR A 83 -7.40 -7.10 -2.07
N LEU A 84 -7.89 -5.88 -2.26
CA LEU A 84 -7.08 -4.80 -2.84
C LEU A 84 -5.94 -4.46 -1.87
N GLY A 85 -4.70 -4.52 -2.35
CA GLY A 85 -3.52 -4.20 -1.56
C GLY A 85 -3.29 -2.69 -1.42
N ALA A 86 -3.95 -1.88 -2.27
CA ALA A 86 -3.76 -0.44 -2.29
C ALA A 86 -4.31 0.29 -1.05
N ALA A 87 -5.19 -0.34 -0.26
CA ALA A 87 -5.80 0.27 0.92
C ALA A 87 -5.95 -0.73 2.07
N PRO A 88 -5.68 -0.31 3.32
CA PRO A 88 -6.06 -1.05 4.50
C PRO A 88 -7.57 -1.27 4.55
N GLN A 89 -8.01 -2.41 5.10
CA GLN A 89 -9.44 -2.66 5.30
C GLN A 89 -9.94 -2.05 6.61
N LEU A 90 -9.04 -1.68 7.50
CA LEU A 90 -9.33 -1.03 8.78
C LEU A 90 -8.31 0.07 9.01
N THR A 91 -8.80 1.28 9.28
CA THR A 91 -7.96 2.41 9.71
C THR A 91 -8.58 3.11 10.90
N ALA A 92 -7.75 3.66 11.75
CA ALA A 92 -8.16 4.54 12.82
C ALA A 92 -7.11 5.63 13.02
N CYS A 93 -7.53 6.82 13.39
CA CYS A 93 -6.63 7.88 13.81
C CYS A 93 -7.22 8.68 14.96
N ALA A 94 -6.32 9.21 15.78
CA ALA A 94 -6.65 10.12 16.87
C ALA A 94 -5.65 11.29 16.84
N GLU A 95 -6.14 12.51 16.93
CA GLU A 95 -5.31 13.71 17.05
C GLU A 95 -5.71 14.50 18.30
N LEU A 96 -4.78 14.69 19.22
CA LEU A 96 -4.90 15.58 20.36
C LEU A 96 -4.25 16.91 20.02
N SER A 97 -5.02 17.98 20.09
CA SER A 97 -4.57 19.35 19.83
C SER A 97 -4.68 20.22 21.06
N TYR A 98 -3.68 21.06 21.29
CA TYR A 98 -3.63 22.07 22.32
C TYR A 98 -3.31 23.43 21.73
N PHE A 99 -4.10 24.44 22.05
CA PHE A 99 -3.88 25.84 21.69
C PHE A 99 -3.69 26.69 22.96
N GLY A 100 -2.44 26.91 23.30
CA GLY A 100 -2.04 27.62 24.50
C GLY A 100 -2.09 29.15 24.35
N PRO A 101 -1.91 29.86 25.46
CA PRO A 101 -1.78 31.33 25.46
C PRO A 101 -0.52 31.77 24.72
N ARG A 102 -0.51 33.04 24.30
CA ARG A 102 0.64 33.65 23.66
C ARG A 102 1.16 32.97 22.41
N GLY A 103 0.27 32.25 21.66
CA GLY A 103 0.57 31.64 20.37
C GLY A 103 1.32 30.31 20.41
N TRP A 104 1.33 29.60 21.52
CA TRP A 104 1.78 28.23 21.60
C TRP A 104 0.72 27.26 21.09
N GLY A 105 1.14 26.22 20.41
CA GLY A 105 0.27 25.10 20.08
C GLY A 105 1.05 23.81 19.94
N PHE A 106 0.37 22.73 20.27
CA PHE A 106 0.88 21.37 20.23
C PHE A 106 -0.16 20.46 19.58
N ARG A 107 0.30 19.48 18.79
CA ARG A 107 -0.50 18.39 18.27
C ARG A 107 0.25 17.08 18.40
N ALA A 108 -0.46 16.04 18.78
CA ALA A 108 0.02 14.67 18.73
C ALA A 108 -1.01 13.83 18.02
N SER A 109 -0.58 13.03 17.08
CA SER A 109 -1.48 12.11 16.34
C SER A 109 -0.97 10.69 16.37
N ALA A 110 -1.90 9.76 16.51
CA ALA A 110 -1.67 8.34 16.41
C ALA A 110 -2.53 7.78 15.27
N GLY A 111 -1.94 6.95 14.42
CA GLY A 111 -2.61 6.29 13.32
C GLY A 111 -2.44 4.78 13.40
N TYR A 112 -3.47 4.06 12.98
CA TYR A 112 -3.51 2.61 12.86
C TYR A 112 -4.00 2.20 11.49
N ALA A 113 -3.35 1.21 10.89
CA ALA A 113 -3.77 0.58 9.65
C ALA A 113 -3.67 -0.94 9.79
N GLY A 114 -4.80 -1.62 9.72
CA GLY A 114 -4.91 -3.07 9.87
C GLY A 114 -5.57 -3.75 8.68
N LEU A 115 -5.54 -5.09 8.68
CA LEU A 115 -6.08 -5.91 7.59
C LEU A 115 -5.52 -5.50 6.22
N ARG A 116 -4.21 -5.41 6.14
CA ARG A 116 -3.45 -4.96 4.98
C ARG A 116 -2.97 -6.16 4.19
N TYR A 117 -2.94 -6.02 2.88
CA TYR A 117 -2.59 -7.11 1.98
C TYR A 117 -1.63 -6.63 0.89
N VAL A 118 -0.83 -7.56 0.39
CA VAL A 118 0.01 -7.34 -0.79
C VAL A 118 -0.87 -7.23 -2.03
N GLU A 119 -0.54 -6.30 -2.94
CA GLU A 119 -1.29 -6.17 -4.20
C GLU A 119 -1.06 -7.39 -5.09
N PRO A 120 -2.12 -8.09 -5.50
CA PRO A 120 -2.00 -9.27 -6.33
C PRO A 120 -1.64 -8.89 -7.77
N VAL A 121 -0.72 -9.64 -8.36
CA VAL A 121 -0.32 -9.44 -9.75
C VAL A 121 -1.12 -10.36 -10.69
N PRO A 122 -1.86 -9.80 -11.66
CA PRO A 122 -2.74 -10.59 -12.53
C PRO A 122 -2.03 -11.72 -13.27
N LEU A 123 -0.85 -11.46 -13.81
CA LEU A 123 -0.11 -12.43 -14.63
C LEU A 123 0.32 -13.67 -13.82
N ARG A 124 0.72 -13.49 -12.57
CA ARG A 124 1.14 -14.56 -11.67
C ARG A 124 0.01 -15.57 -11.38
N ARG A 125 -1.22 -15.12 -11.51
CA ARG A 125 -2.43 -15.88 -11.18
C ARG A 125 -3.12 -16.50 -12.40
N THR A 126 -2.44 -16.50 -13.56
CA THR A 126 -2.98 -17.10 -14.80
C THR A 126 -2.67 -18.59 -14.87
N ALA A 127 -3.54 -19.32 -15.56
CA ALA A 127 -3.35 -20.74 -15.88
C ALA A 127 -2.04 -21.00 -16.67
N ARG A 128 -1.43 -19.98 -17.25
CA ARG A 128 -0.13 -20.10 -17.93
C ARG A 128 0.96 -20.58 -16.97
N ILE A 129 0.99 -20.08 -15.75
CA ILE A 129 1.94 -20.55 -14.73
C ILE A 129 1.62 -21.99 -14.35
N ALA A 130 0.33 -22.32 -14.18
CA ALA A 130 -0.09 -23.69 -13.89
C ALA A 130 0.27 -24.71 -14.99
N ARG A 131 0.38 -24.27 -16.24
CA ARG A 131 0.74 -25.13 -17.40
C ARG A 131 2.24 -25.29 -17.59
N GLN A 132 3.08 -24.57 -16.85
CA GLN A 132 4.51 -24.81 -16.90
C GLN A 132 4.81 -26.18 -16.31
N GLY A 133 5.49 -27.06 -17.07
CA GLY A 133 5.77 -28.42 -16.62
C GLY A 133 6.43 -28.45 -15.24
N GLY A 134 5.93 -29.30 -14.35
CA GLY A 134 6.42 -29.46 -13.00
C GLY A 134 5.70 -28.63 -11.93
N ILE A 135 4.69 -27.83 -12.25
CA ILE A 135 3.86 -27.15 -11.25
C ILE A 135 2.67 -28.05 -10.87
N THR A 136 2.59 -28.42 -9.59
CA THR A 136 1.44 -29.08 -9.01
C THR A 136 0.35 -28.07 -8.66
N ARG A 137 -0.88 -28.55 -8.42
CA ARG A 137 -1.98 -27.72 -7.96
C ARG A 137 -1.66 -27.03 -6.63
N GLU A 138 -1.04 -27.74 -5.71
CA GLU A 138 -0.62 -27.20 -4.40
C GLU A 138 0.39 -26.07 -4.56
N MET A 139 1.35 -26.23 -5.47
CA MET A 139 2.28 -25.15 -5.80
C MET A 139 1.54 -23.93 -6.38
N PHE A 140 0.58 -24.14 -7.27
CA PHE A 140 -0.20 -23.04 -7.85
C PHE A 140 -1.02 -22.33 -6.78
N ASP A 141 -1.64 -23.05 -5.88
CA ASP A 141 -2.40 -22.48 -4.75
C ASP A 141 -1.47 -21.67 -3.82
N ALA A 142 -0.26 -22.16 -3.55
CA ALA A 142 0.75 -21.41 -2.80
C ALA A 142 1.21 -20.14 -3.54
N PHE A 143 1.35 -20.19 -4.86
CA PHE A 143 1.68 -19.03 -5.70
C PHE A 143 0.59 -17.97 -5.72
N THR A 144 -0.66 -18.38 -5.63
CA THR A 144 -1.83 -17.51 -5.70
C THR A 144 -2.35 -17.09 -4.33
N HIS A 145 -1.78 -17.64 -3.26
CA HIS A 145 -2.08 -17.18 -1.90
C HIS A 145 -1.70 -15.71 -1.74
N GLN A 146 -2.66 -14.88 -1.34
CA GLN A 146 -2.41 -13.47 -1.12
C GLN A 146 -1.80 -13.25 0.28
N GLU A 147 -0.63 -12.66 0.31
CA GLU A 147 0.06 -12.34 1.55
C GLU A 147 -0.64 -11.21 2.30
N ARG A 148 -0.83 -11.42 3.61
CA ARG A 148 -1.29 -10.40 4.53
C ARG A 148 -0.09 -9.70 5.15
N LEU A 149 -0.09 -8.37 5.11
CA LEU A 149 0.89 -7.54 5.80
C LEU A 149 0.54 -7.39 7.28
N GLY A 150 1.55 -7.16 8.10
CA GLY A 150 1.37 -6.80 9.50
C GLY A 150 0.60 -5.49 9.66
N ASP A 151 0.03 -5.28 10.82
CA ASP A 151 -0.62 -4.02 11.16
C ASP A 151 0.44 -2.91 11.31
N ALA A 152 0.09 -1.68 10.97
CA ALA A 152 0.99 -0.54 11.05
C ALA A 152 0.45 0.51 12.01
N PHE A 153 1.36 1.06 12.81
CA PHE A 153 1.10 2.15 13.72
C PHE A 153 2.00 3.33 13.36
N THR A 154 1.44 4.53 13.43
CA THR A 154 2.19 5.77 13.26
C THR A 154 1.96 6.66 14.47
N PHE A 155 2.98 7.42 14.86
CA PHE A 155 2.87 8.40 15.90
C PHE A 155 3.65 9.65 15.50
N ASP A 156 2.96 10.77 15.38
CA ASP A 156 3.51 12.04 14.96
C ASP A 156 3.22 13.10 16.02
N ALA A 157 4.10 14.11 16.12
CA ALA A 157 3.88 15.25 16.99
C ALA A 157 4.31 16.55 16.31
N SER A 158 3.66 17.64 16.66
CA SER A 158 4.09 18.96 16.22
C SER A 158 3.94 19.98 17.34
N LEU A 159 4.89 20.89 17.37
CA LEU A 159 4.91 22.02 18.28
C LEU A 159 5.07 23.29 17.45
N PHE A 160 4.29 24.32 17.73
CA PHE A 160 4.46 25.60 17.08
C PHE A 160 4.37 26.77 18.06
N LYS A 161 5.02 27.84 17.68
CA LYS A 161 5.02 29.11 18.41
C LYS A 161 4.84 30.27 17.44
N SER A 162 3.84 31.10 17.68
CA SER A 162 3.64 32.35 16.97
C SER A 162 4.07 33.54 17.84
N PHE A 163 4.82 34.44 17.25
CA PHE A 163 5.24 35.72 17.81
C PHE A 163 4.52 36.84 17.04
N TYR A 164 3.94 37.79 17.72
CA TYR A 164 3.18 38.89 17.15
C TYR A 164 3.92 40.20 17.34
N PHE A 165 4.15 40.92 16.26
CA PHE A 165 4.86 42.22 16.24
C PHE A 165 3.98 43.24 15.51
N GLY A 166 3.08 43.89 16.24
CA GLY A 166 2.10 44.78 15.62
C GLY A 166 1.22 44.07 14.60
N ARG A 167 1.39 44.41 13.31
CA ARG A 167 0.65 43.75 12.20
C ARG A 167 1.33 42.50 11.68
N SER A 168 2.57 42.25 12.05
CA SER A 168 3.36 41.13 11.57
C SER A 168 3.32 39.94 12.53
N ARG A 169 3.42 38.76 11.97
CA ARG A 169 3.44 37.51 12.72
C ARG A 169 4.57 36.58 12.23
N LEU A 170 5.44 36.16 13.14
CA LEU A 170 6.43 35.12 12.91
C LEU A 170 5.94 33.81 13.55
N THR A 171 5.87 32.72 12.81
CA THR A 171 5.52 31.40 13.34
C THR A 171 6.67 30.44 13.08
N ALA A 172 7.19 29.81 14.13
CA ALA A 172 8.09 28.67 14.05
C ALA A 172 7.32 27.41 14.39
N SER A 173 7.44 26.36 13.58
CA SER A 173 6.81 25.07 13.81
C SER A 173 7.81 23.95 13.59
N LEU A 174 7.86 23.03 14.55
CA LEU A 174 8.61 21.78 14.49
C LEU A 174 7.62 20.63 14.37
N MET A 175 7.74 19.82 13.32
CA MET A 175 7.00 18.59 13.12
C MET A 175 7.95 17.40 13.23
N LEU A 176 7.56 16.42 14.02
CA LEU A 176 8.26 15.15 14.21
C LEU A 176 7.35 14.04 13.68
N ARG A 177 7.84 13.26 12.72
CA ARG A 177 7.11 12.14 12.12
C ARG A 177 7.74 10.81 12.50
N ASN A 178 6.89 9.81 12.61
CA ASN A 178 7.26 8.46 12.99
C ASN A 178 8.10 8.42 14.27
N LEU A 179 7.58 8.96 15.35
CA LEU A 179 8.28 9.05 16.65
C LEU A 179 8.62 7.67 17.22
N LEU A 180 7.84 6.62 16.90
CA LEU A 180 8.15 5.25 17.26
C LEU A 180 9.42 4.77 16.58
N GLY A 181 9.76 5.35 15.43
CA GLY A 181 11.00 5.06 14.70
C GLY A 181 11.04 3.71 14.04
N ASP A 182 9.89 3.07 13.88
CA ASP A 182 9.77 1.78 13.23
C ASP A 182 9.89 1.96 11.70
N ALA A 183 11.12 1.85 11.20
CA ALA A 183 11.43 1.89 9.78
C ALA A 183 11.26 0.52 9.12
N ASP A 184 11.12 -0.55 9.90
CA ASP A 184 10.95 -1.92 9.39
C ASP A 184 9.47 -2.23 9.11
N THR A 185 8.55 -1.36 9.52
CA THR A 185 7.13 -1.50 9.17
C THR A 185 6.96 -1.47 7.65
N VAL A 186 6.46 -2.57 7.09
CA VAL A 186 6.11 -2.64 5.68
C VAL A 186 4.90 -1.74 5.42
N TYR A 187 5.10 -0.72 4.59
CA TYR A 187 4.03 0.22 4.22
C TYR A 187 3.10 -0.35 3.17
N SER A 188 3.66 -0.95 2.12
CA SER A 188 2.93 -1.63 1.05
C SER A 188 3.79 -2.73 0.44
N GLY A 189 3.19 -3.56 -0.39
CA GLY A 189 3.92 -4.58 -1.13
C GLY A 189 3.18 -5.01 -2.38
N TYR A 190 3.91 -5.56 -3.33
CA TYR A 190 3.35 -6.17 -4.51
C TYR A 190 4.04 -7.51 -4.81
N GLU A 191 3.28 -8.43 -5.35
CA GLU A 191 3.79 -9.73 -5.76
C GLU A 191 4.81 -9.58 -6.89
N SER A 192 5.90 -10.35 -6.84
CA SER A 192 6.86 -10.39 -7.94
C SER A 192 6.33 -11.27 -9.07
N LEU A 193 6.46 -10.81 -10.30
CA LEU A 193 6.15 -11.61 -11.50
C LEU A 193 7.13 -12.76 -11.73
N ARG A 194 8.34 -12.65 -11.19
CA ARG A 194 9.43 -13.59 -11.46
C ARG A 194 9.20 -14.90 -10.74
N VAL A 195 9.41 -15.98 -11.50
CA VAL A 195 9.41 -17.35 -10.99
C VAL A 195 10.79 -17.93 -11.14
N ARG A 196 11.35 -18.43 -10.05
CA ARG A 196 12.67 -19.07 -10.04
C ARG A 196 12.52 -20.56 -10.30
N ARG A 197 13.24 -21.05 -11.29
CA ARG A 197 13.38 -22.49 -11.53
C ARG A 197 14.47 -23.04 -10.61
N ILE A 198 14.14 -24.05 -9.84
CA ILE A 198 15.06 -24.75 -8.94
C ILE A 198 15.11 -26.19 -9.38
N ARG A 199 16.32 -26.67 -9.74
CA ARG A 199 16.54 -28.08 -10.05
C ARG A 199 17.11 -28.76 -8.81
N SER A 200 16.48 -29.85 -8.38
CA SER A 200 16.98 -30.69 -7.29
C SER A 200 16.97 -32.14 -7.78
N GLY A 201 18.13 -32.65 -8.15
CA GLY A 201 18.26 -33.90 -8.90
C GLY A 201 17.54 -33.81 -10.24
N ASP A 202 16.69 -34.78 -10.55
CA ASP A 202 15.87 -34.81 -11.79
C ASP A 202 14.54 -34.03 -11.65
N ALA A 203 14.20 -33.56 -10.47
CA ALA A 203 12.98 -32.81 -10.21
C ALA A 203 13.18 -31.32 -10.47
N LEU A 204 12.21 -30.70 -11.18
CA LEU A 204 12.15 -29.29 -11.45
C LEU A 204 11.06 -28.66 -10.56
N TYR A 205 11.48 -27.71 -9.71
CA TYR A 205 10.61 -26.97 -8.84
C TYR A 205 10.51 -25.51 -9.29
N PHE A 206 9.35 -24.90 -9.09
CA PHE A 206 9.13 -23.49 -9.34
C PHE A 206 8.84 -22.79 -8.01
N ALA A 207 9.57 -21.75 -7.70
CA ALA A 207 9.33 -20.92 -6.53
C ALA A 207 9.12 -19.47 -6.94
N PRO A 208 8.14 -18.76 -6.37
CA PRO A 208 8.00 -17.35 -6.62
C PRO A 208 9.21 -16.60 -6.06
N HIS A 209 9.58 -15.50 -6.71
CA HIS A 209 10.45 -14.53 -6.05
C HIS A 209 9.69 -13.88 -4.89
N ALA A 210 10.46 -13.47 -3.89
CA ALA A 210 9.90 -12.78 -2.73
C ALA A 210 9.09 -11.55 -3.14
N THR A 211 8.04 -11.29 -2.39
CA THR A 211 7.26 -10.05 -2.45
C THR A 211 8.20 -8.85 -2.32
N ARG A 212 7.94 -7.81 -3.08
CA ARG A 212 8.66 -6.55 -2.96
C ARG A 212 7.89 -5.62 -2.04
N TYR A 213 8.58 -5.14 -1.00
CA TYR A 213 7.99 -4.27 0.00
C TYR A 213 8.49 -2.84 -0.14
N THR A 214 7.61 -1.91 0.20
CA THR A 214 7.95 -0.53 0.48
C THR A 214 7.81 -0.33 1.98
N TYR A 215 8.85 0.18 2.60
CA TYR A 215 8.91 0.38 4.04
C TYR A 215 8.47 1.79 4.43
N ALA A 216 8.09 1.95 5.68
CA ALA A 216 7.79 3.23 6.26
C ALA A 216 9.02 4.16 6.25
N TYR A 217 8.79 5.46 6.14
CA TYR A 217 9.87 6.43 6.31
C TYR A 217 10.40 6.38 7.76
N PRO A 218 11.72 6.50 7.96
CA PRO A 218 12.31 6.59 9.29
C PRO A 218 11.83 7.85 10.00
N ARG A 219 12.22 8.00 11.27
CA ARG A 219 12.02 9.26 12.00
C ARG A 219 12.48 10.43 11.18
N SER A 220 11.64 11.42 11.06
CA SER A 220 11.98 12.65 10.35
C SER A 220 11.45 13.86 11.11
N PHE A 221 12.13 14.98 10.95
CA PHE A 221 11.71 16.24 11.50
C PHE A 221 11.71 17.33 10.43
N TYR A 222 10.79 18.26 10.59
CA TYR A 222 10.66 19.40 9.71
C TYR A 222 10.56 20.66 10.58
N LEU A 223 11.45 21.62 10.36
CA LEU A 223 11.38 22.94 10.95
C LEU A 223 10.88 23.92 9.88
N THR A 224 9.78 24.59 10.15
CA THR A 224 9.21 25.60 9.27
C THR A 224 9.19 26.95 9.99
N ILE A 225 9.68 27.97 9.33
CA ILE A 225 9.60 29.36 9.80
C ILE A 225 8.77 30.13 8.76
N SER A 226 7.69 30.75 9.22
CA SER A 226 6.78 31.52 8.38
C SER A 226 6.65 32.95 8.94
N TYR A 227 6.82 33.92 8.07
CA TYR A 227 6.63 35.33 8.41
C TYR A 227 5.51 35.94 7.57
N LYS A 228 4.57 36.57 8.24
CA LYS A 228 3.48 37.32 7.61
C LYS A 228 3.59 38.78 8.07
N PHE A 229 3.65 39.70 7.11
CA PHE A 229 3.65 41.15 7.31
C PHE A 229 2.30 41.77 6.93
#